data_5ad0695c083ebc264b85878a647688f9
#
_entry.id   5ad0695c083ebc264b85878a647688f9
#
_cell.length_a   1.000
_cell.length_b   1.000
_cell.length_c   1.000
_cell.angle_alpha   90.00
_cell.angle_beta   90.00
_cell.angle_gamma   90.00
#
_symmetry.space_group_name_H-M   'P 1'
#
loop_
_entity.id
_entity.type
_entity.pdbx_description
1 polymer ?
#
loop_
_entity_poly.entity_id
_entity_poly.type
_entity_poly.pdbx_seq_one_letter_code
_entity_poly.pdbx_strand_id
1 'polypeptide(L)'
;MRISTSAKVFLGVISAAVLAIIYLPLFIVLINSFNKSMNMEWPPPGFTLDWWTKAFGSAGLVAALGTSITIAICSSAIALLLGTLLAIALSRYKFFGKQAIGLMVILPIALPGIVTGLALNNAFRTVLGLQLSMATVIIAHATFCVVTVYNNVLARLSRTNRNLEDASADLGAGIFTTFRLVTLPQIGSALVAGGLLAFALSFDEIIVTTFTAGSGVETLPIWILNNMFRPGKAPVVNVVAVTTVLISIVPLYFAQKLSRDDSK
;
A
#
# COMPACT_ATOMS: atom_id res chain seq x y z
N MET A 1 -17.70 31.84 -0.15
CA MET A 1 -17.83 32.20 -1.59
C MET A 1 -18.82 31.26 -2.25
N ARG A 2 -19.89 31.75 -2.87
CA ARG A 2 -20.82 30.92 -3.67
C ARG A 2 -20.27 30.82 -5.10
N ILE A 3 -19.91 29.63 -5.51
CA ILE A 3 -19.43 29.34 -6.89
C ILE A 3 -20.63 29.56 -7.84
N SER A 4 -20.44 30.27 -8.97
CA SER A 4 -21.49 30.49 -9.98
C SER A 4 -21.96 29.16 -10.59
N THR A 5 -23.20 29.11 -11.08
CA THR A 5 -23.76 27.89 -11.68
C THR A 5 -22.94 27.43 -12.88
N SER A 6 -22.49 28.38 -13.72
CA SER A 6 -21.61 28.07 -14.87
C SER A 6 -20.27 27.45 -14.45
N ALA A 7 -19.66 27.96 -13.36
CA ALA A 7 -18.42 27.37 -12.84
C ALA A 7 -18.64 25.95 -12.26
N LYS A 8 -19.79 25.68 -11.63
CA LYS A 8 -20.15 24.34 -11.15
C LYS A 8 -20.32 23.35 -12.31
N VAL A 9 -21.00 23.76 -13.38
CA VAL A 9 -21.18 22.92 -14.58
C VAL A 9 -19.83 22.66 -15.24
N PHE A 10 -19.00 23.66 -15.43
CA PHE A 10 -17.67 23.54 -16.00
C PHE A 10 -16.77 22.57 -15.19
N LEU A 11 -16.71 22.75 -13.88
CA LEU A 11 -15.98 21.85 -12.98
C LEU A 11 -16.56 20.43 -13.02
N GLY A 12 -17.88 20.28 -13.08
CA GLY A 12 -18.55 18.99 -13.22
C GLY A 12 -18.17 18.24 -14.47
N VAL A 13 -18.16 18.94 -15.62
CA VAL A 13 -17.76 18.37 -16.92
C VAL A 13 -16.28 17.94 -16.91
N ILE A 14 -15.39 18.79 -16.40
CA ILE A 14 -13.97 18.44 -16.27
C ILE A 14 -13.78 17.23 -15.35
N SER A 15 -14.44 17.24 -14.20
CA SER A 15 -14.36 16.10 -13.26
C SER A 15 -14.88 14.82 -13.91
N ALA A 16 -15.99 14.86 -14.62
CA ALA A 16 -16.54 13.70 -15.33
C ALA A 16 -15.59 13.21 -16.44
N ALA A 17 -14.98 14.11 -17.21
CA ALA A 17 -13.99 13.76 -18.22
C ALA A 17 -12.74 13.11 -17.62
N VAL A 18 -12.21 13.67 -16.55
CA VAL A 18 -11.06 13.08 -15.83
C VAL A 18 -11.40 11.69 -15.28
N LEU A 19 -12.55 11.53 -14.64
CA LEU A 19 -13.01 10.24 -14.15
C LEU A 19 -13.20 9.24 -15.31
N ALA A 20 -13.79 9.64 -16.43
CA ALA A 20 -13.94 8.79 -17.60
C ALA A 20 -12.57 8.31 -18.11
N ILE A 21 -11.58 9.19 -18.25
CA ILE A 21 -10.22 8.83 -18.70
C ILE A 21 -9.57 7.82 -17.75
N ILE A 22 -9.74 7.98 -16.44
CA ILE A 22 -9.14 7.09 -15.43
C ILE A 22 -9.86 5.73 -15.41
N TYR A 23 -11.19 5.71 -15.44
CA TYR A 23 -11.96 4.48 -15.25
C TYR A 23 -12.24 3.71 -16.55
N LEU A 24 -12.18 4.36 -17.73
CA LEU A 24 -12.41 3.71 -19.01
C LEU A 24 -11.47 2.51 -19.24
N PRO A 25 -10.13 2.60 -19.04
CA PRO A 25 -9.24 1.45 -19.17
C PRO A 25 -9.61 0.31 -18.22
N LEU A 26 -9.98 0.62 -16.98
CA LEU A 26 -10.40 -0.39 -15.99
C LEU A 26 -11.70 -1.08 -16.42
N PHE A 27 -12.62 -0.33 -17.03
CA PHE A 27 -13.86 -0.88 -17.57
C PHE A 27 -13.60 -1.81 -18.75
N ILE A 28 -12.64 -1.47 -19.62
CA ILE A 28 -12.22 -2.33 -20.74
C ILE A 28 -11.60 -3.62 -20.20
N VAL A 29 -10.74 -3.57 -19.19
CA VAL A 29 -10.16 -4.75 -18.54
C VAL A 29 -11.26 -5.62 -17.92
N LEU A 30 -12.25 -5.00 -17.27
CA LEU A 30 -13.40 -5.70 -16.70
C LEU A 30 -14.19 -6.45 -17.79
N ILE A 31 -14.54 -5.79 -18.90
CA ILE A 31 -15.23 -6.43 -20.02
C ILE A 31 -14.39 -7.57 -20.60
N ASN A 32 -13.10 -7.34 -20.80
CA ASN A 32 -12.18 -8.33 -21.36
C ASN A 32 -11.94 -9.54 -20.43
N SER A 33 -12.17 -9.41 -19.12
CA SER A 33 -12.11 -10.55 -18.19
C SER A 33 -13.21 -11.58 -18.44
N PHE A 34 -14.28 -11.19 -19.14
CA PHE A 34 -15.39 -12.05 -19.56
C PHE A 34 -15.40 -12.33 -21.06
N ASN A 35 -14.54 -11.68 -21.87
CA ASN A 35 -14.53 -11.80 -23.32
C ASN A 35 -14.17 -13.24 -23.73
N LYS A 36 -15.03 -13.88 -24.56
CA LYS A 36 -14.81 -15.25 -25.04
C LYS A 36 -13.60 -15.38 -25.96
N SER A 37 -13.21 -14.30 -26.65
CA SER A 37 -12.04 -14.30 -27.54
C SER A 37 -10.73 -14.30 -26.74
N MET A 38 -9.82 -15.22 -27.07
CA MET A 38 -8.45 -15.24 -26.50
C MET A 38 -7.63 -14.01 -26.91
N ASN A 39 -7.94 -13.43 -28.07
CA ASN A 39 -7.23 -12.29 -28.64
C ASN A 39 -7.85 -10.95 -28.24
N MET A 40 -8.85 -10.96 -27.34
CA MET A 40 -9.55 -9.76 -26.87
C MET A 40 -10.16 -8.92 -28.02
N GLU A 41 -10.77 -9.59 -29.02
CA GLU A 41 -11.46 -8.95 -30.13
C GLU A 41 -12.53 -7.97 -29.61
N TRP A 42 -12.66 -6.85 -30.30
CA TRP A 42 -13.61 -5.80 -29.96
C TRP A 42 -14.50 -5.48 -31.18
N PRO A 43 -15.84 -5.48 -31.06
CA PRO A 43 -16.62 -5.83 -29.87
C PRO A 43 -16.52 -7.34 -29.50
N PRO A 44 -16.67 -7.70 -28.18
CA PRO A 44 -16.57 -9.10 -27.75
C PRO A 44 -17.54 -10.00 -28.53
N PRO A 45 -17.09 -11.14 -29.09
CA PRO A 45 -17.97 -12.06 -29.82
C PRO A 45 -18.92 -12.85 -28.90
N GLY A 46 -18.73 -12.74 -27.58
CA GLY A 46 -19.53 -13.37 -26.53
C GLY A 46 -18.86 -13.24 -25.18
N PHE A 47 -19.53 -13.67 -24.11
CA PHE A 47 -19.04 -13.64 -22.75
C PHE A 47 -18.93 -15.05 -22.17
N THR A 48 -17.92 -15.28 -21.29
CA THR A 48 -17.68 -16.55 -20.60
C THR A 48 -17.10 -16.32 -19.22
N LEU A 49 -17.32 -17.27 -18.32
CA LEU A 49 -16.69 -17.36 -17.00
C LEU A 49 -15.47 -18.32 -16.97
N ASP A 50 -15.15 -18.96 -18.10
CA ASP A 50 -14.08 -19.96 -18.15
C ASP A 50 -12.71 -19.41 -17.73
N TRP A 51 -12.46 -18.13 -18.00
CA TRP A 51 -11.21 -17.48 -17.60
C TRP A 51 -11.09 -17.30 -16.09
N TRP A 52 -12.24 -17.09 -15.42
CA TRP A 52 -12.29 -16.99 -13.96
C TRP A 52 -12.01 -18.35 -13.32
N THR A 53 -12.63 -19.41 -13.83
CA THR A 53 -12.35 -20.77 -13.33
C THR A 53 -10.90 -21.18 -13.58
N LYS A 54 -10.33 -20.85 -14.76
CA LYS A 54 -8.92 -21.10 -15.09
C LYS A 54 -7.97 -20.28 -14.23
N ALA A 55 -8.30 -19.02 -13.94
CA ALA A 55 -7.49 -18.16 -13.09
C ALA A 55 -7.38 -18.75 -11.68
N PHE A 56 -8.51 -18.98 -11.03
CA PHE A 56 -8.54 -19.50 -9.65
C PHE A 56 -8.10 -20.98 -9.54
N GLY A 57 -8.15 -21.73 -10.61
CA GLY A 57 -7.57 -23.08 -10.69
C GLY A 57 -6.06 -23.11 -10.94
N SER A 58 -5.43 -21.97 -11.20
CA SER A 58 -3.99 -21.88 -11.45
C SER A 58 -3.19 -21.89 -10.15
N ALA A 59 -2.48 -22.99 -9.87
CA ALA A 59 -1.63 -23.10 -8.68
C ALA A 59 -0.58 -21.97 -8.60
N GLY A 60 0.01 -21.57 -9.73
CA GLY A 60 0.99 -20.48 -9.77
C GLY A 60 0.38 -19.12 -9.38
N LEU A 61 -0.86 -18.81 -9.83
CA LEU A 61 -1.56 -17.59 -9.44
C LEU A 61 -1.88 -17.59 -7.95
N VAL A 62 -2.43 -18.69 -7.43
CA VAL A 62 -2.79 -18.81 -6.01
C VAL A 62 -1.54 -18.68 -5.12
N ALA A 63 -0.42 -19.30 -5.53
CA ALA A 63 0.85 -19.15 -4.84
C ALA A 63 1.36 -17.71 -4.85
N ALA A 64 1.32 -17.02 -6.01
CA ALA A 64 1.74 -15.63 -6.14
C ALA A 64 0.88 -14.68 -5.31
N LEU A 65 -0.44 -14.91 -5.25
CA LEU A 65 -1.35 -14.17 -4.38
C LEU A 65 -1.01 -14.37 -2.91
N GLY A 66 -0.80 -15.63 -2.49
CA GLY A 66 -0.39 -15.96 -1.12
C GLY A 66 0.93 -15.28 -0.73
N THR A 67 1.92 -15.27 -1.64
CA THR A 67 3.21 -14.59 -1.47
C THR A 67 3.00 -13.08 -1.27
N SER A 68 2.21 -12.42 -2.14
CA SER A 68 1.91 -10.99 -2.01
C SER A 68 1.25 -10.65 -0.69
N ILE A 69 0.22 -11.42 -0.29
CA ILE A 69 -0.49 -11.19 0.98
C ILE A 69 0.47 -11.34 2.17
N THR A 70 1.29 -12.37 2.18
CA THR A 70 2.24 -12.64 3.26
C THR A 70 3.27 -11.50 3.38
N ILE A 71 3.87 -11.08 2.25
CA ILE A 71 4.82 -9.98 2.22
C ILE A 71 4.14 -8.69 2.70
N ALA A 72 2.96 -8.37 2.18
CA ALA A 72 2.25 -7.14 2.55
C ALA A 72 1.88 -7.11 4.04
N ILE A 73 1.39 -8.21 4.61
CA ILE A 73 1.06 -8.28 6.04
C ILE A 73 2.33 -8.14 6.89
N CYS A 74 3.38 -8.88 6.59
CA CYS A 74 4.62 -8.84 7.38
C CYS A 74 5.29 -7.45 7.31
N SER A 75 5.39 -6.87 6.11
CA SER A 75 5.98 -5.55 5.92
C SER A 75 5.15 -4.46 6.60
N SER A 76 3.82 -4.54 6.53
CA SER A 76 2.94 -3.59 7.21
C SER A 76 3.00 -3.72 8.73
N ALA A 77 3.12 -4.93 9.26
CA ALA A 77 3.27 -5.15 10.70
C ALA A 77 4.59 -4.54 11.22
N ILE A 78 5.69 -4.76 10.49
CA ILE A 78 6.98 -4.13 10.80
C ILE A 78 6.86 -2.60 10.72
N ALA A 79 6.21 -2.10 9.67
CA ALA A 79 6.00 -0.68 9.47
C ALA A 79 5.14 -0.04 10.57
N LEU A 80 4.08 -0.72 11.01
CA LEU A 80 3.25 -0.25 12.13
C LEU A 80 4.06 -0.12 13.41
N LEU A 81 4.88 -1.10 13.73
CA LEU A 81 5.73 -1.06 14.90
C LEU A 81 6.76 0.07 14.79
N LEU A 82 7.62 0.03 13.78
CA LEU A 82 8.74 0.95 13.65
C LEU A 82 8.29 2.38 13.33
N GLY A 83 7.32 2.56 12.45
CA GLY A 83 6.78 3.86 12.06
C GLY A 83 6.09 4.57 13.23
N THR A 84 5.36 3.81 14.06
CA THR A 84 4.72 4.36 15.27
C THR A 84 5.75 4.79 16.32
N LEU A 85 6.72 3.92 16.63
CA LEU A 85 7.79 4.26 17.58
C LEU A 85 8.56 5.49 17.12
N LEU A 86 8.86 5.56 15.83
CA LEU A 86 9.57 6.68 15.22
C LEU A 86 8.74 7.98 15.29
N ALA A 87 7.44 7.92 14.99
CA ALA A 87 6.53 9.06 15.08
C ALA A 87 6.45 9.60 16.51
N ILE A 88 6.35 8.72 17.50
CA ILE A 88 6.34 9.09 18.92
C ILE A 88 7.68 9.72 19.30
N ALA A 89 8.81 9.10 18.95
CA ALA A 89 10.14 9.59 19.26
C ALA A 89 10.37 11.00 18.68
N LEU A 90 10.05 11.18 17.40
CA LEU A 90 10.21 12.48 16.72
C LEU A 90 9.14 13.51 17.12
N SER A 91 7.99 13.11 17.64
CA SER A 91 6.96 14.04 18.11
C SER A 91 7.22 14.50 19.54
N ARG A 92 7.52 13.59 20.45
CA ARG A 92 7.53 13.83 21.90
C ARG A 92 8.88 14.22 22.49
N TYR A 93 9.98 13.81 21.84
CA TYR A 93 11.33 14.03 22.40
C TYR A 93 12.11 15.10 21.64
N LYS A 94 12.97 15.81 22.35
CA LYS A 94 13.95 16.75 21.79
C LYS A 94 15.33 16.13 21.97
N PHE A 95 16.03 15.88 20.87
CA PHE A 95 17.37 15.33 20.88
C PHE A 95 18.17 15.84 19.69
N PHE A 96 19.50 15.74 19.80
CA PHE A 96 20.41 16.13 18.72
C PHE A 96 20.18 15.26 17.48
N GLY A 97 20.12 15.87 16.28
CA GLY A 97 19.92 15.14 15.03
C GLY A 97 18.47 14.81 14.67
N LYS A 98 17.47 15.23 15.48
CA LYS A 98 16.05 14.99 15.22
C LYS A 98 15.62 15.35 13.79
N GLN A 99 16.05 16.51 13.29
CA GLN A 99 15.72 16.99 11.94
C GLN A 99 16.34 16.10 10.85
N ALA A 100 17.61 15.70 11.04
CA ALA A 100 18.29 14.81 10.11
C ALA A 100 17.61 13.44 10.03
N ILE A 101 17.21 12.86 11.18
CA ILE A 101 16.46 11.60 11.21
C ILE A 101 15.11 11.76 10.50
N GLY A 102 14.38 12.86 10.75
CA GLY A 102 13.12 13.14 10.05
C GLY A 102 13.29 13.20 8.53
N LEU A 103 14.36 13.80 8.04
CA LEU A 103 14.68 13.81 6.60
C LEU A 103 15.05 12.41 6.09
N MET A 104 15.87 11.66 6.81
CA MET A 104 16.27 10.30 6.43
C MET A 104 15.09 9.33 6.33
N VAL A 105 14.08 9.51 7.17
CA VAL A 105 12.86 8.68 7.16
C VAL A 105 12.10 8.85 5.84
N ILE A 106 12.08 10.06 5.27
CA ILE A 106 11.32 10.35 4.05
C ILE A 106 12.06 9.89 2.78
N LEU A 107 13.39 9.72 2.84
CA LEU A 107 14.23 9.35 1.71
C LEU A 107 13.72 8.13 0.90
N PRO A 108 13.32 7.01 1.51
CA PRO A 108 12.89 5.82 0.74
C PRO A 108 11.69 6.07 -0.18
N ILE A 109 10.77 6.96 0.19
CA ILE A 109 9.64 7.34 -0.69
C ILE A 109 10.03 8.41 -1.70
N ALA A 110 11.00 9.26 -1.38
CA ALA A 110 11.45 10.33 -2.27
C ALA A 110 12.32 9.81 -3.44
N LEU A 111 12.95 8.66 -3.28
CA LEU A 111 13.80 8.05 -4.31
C LEU A 111 12.97 7.26 -5.33
N PRO A 112 13.36 7.25 -6.62
CA PRO A 112 12.77 6.34 -7.59
C PRO A 112 12.90 4.88 -7.14
N GLY A 113 11.82 4.08 -7.25
CA GLY A 113 11.79 2.69 -6.80
C GLY A 113 12.93 1.82 -7.33
N ILE A 114 13.36 2.06 -8.58
CA ILE A 114 14.49 1.34 -9.18
C ILE A 114 15.81 1.64 -8.44
N VAL A 115 16.03 2.87 -8.00
CA VAL A 115 17.23 3.26 -7.25
C VAL A 115 17.21 2.61 -5.86
N THR A 116 16.06 2.66 -5.19
CA THR A 116 15.86 2.01 -3.90
C THR A 116 16.04 0.49 -4.00
N GLY A 117 15.45 -0.14 -5.02
CA GLY A 117 15.58 -1.58 -5.25
C GLY A 117 17.03 -2.02 -5.49
N LEU A 118 17.76 -1.30 -6.35
CA LEU A 118 19.19 -1.58 -6.61
C LEU A 118 20.06 -1.36 -5.37
N ALA A 119 19.82 -0.26 -4.64
CA ALA A 119 20.57 0.02 -3.41
C ALA A 119 20.36 -1.07 -2.35
N LEU A 120 19.11 -1.52 -2.15
CA LEU A 120 18.77 -2.59 -1.22
C LEU A 120 19.35 -3.94 -1.67
N ASN A 121 19.28 -4.27 -2.97
CA ASN A 121 19.92 -5.46 -3.50
C ASN A 121 21.41 -5.49 -3.19
N ASN A 122 22.11 -4.39 -3.48
CA ASN A 122 23.53 -4.26 -3.21
C ASN A 122 23.83 -4.35 -1.70
N ALA A 123 23.03 -3.68 -0.87
CA ALA A 123 23.16 -3.77 0.58
C ALA A 123 23.00 -5.20 1.09
N PHE A 124 21.98 -5.92 0.63
CA PHE A 124 21.75 -7.31 1.04
C PHE A 124 22.88 -8.25 0.57
N ARG A 125 23.25 -8.20 -0.71
CA ARG A 125 24.18 -9.17 -1.28
C ARG A 125 25.63 -8.83 -0.97
N THR A 126 26.03 -7.57 -1.10
CA THR A 126 27.44 -7.18 -1.05
C THR A 126 27.88 -6.77 0.35
N VAL A 127 27.03 -6.01 1.07
CA VAL A 127 27.39 -5.51 2.40
C VAL A 127 27.07 -6.54 3.49
N LEU A 128 25.86 -7.14 3.42
CA LEU A 128 25.39 -8.08 4.44
C LEU A 128 25.65 -9.56 4.10
N GLY A 129 26.08 -9.88 2.86
CA GLY A 129 26.30 -11.25 2.43
C GLY A 129 25.05 -12.14 2.40
N LEU A 130 23.86 -11.55 2.38
CA LEU A 130 22.58 -12.26 2.42
C LEU A 130 22.18 -12.74 1.02
N GLN A 131 21.64 -13.96 0.96
CA GLN A 131 20.96 -14.42 -0.24
C GLN A 131 19.57 -13.78 -0.31
N LEU A 132 19.17 -13.37 -1.52
CA LEU A 132 17.83 -12.81 -1.75
C LEU A 132 16.79 -13.90 -1.49
N SER A 133 15.70 -13.51 -0.83
CA SER A 133 14.65 -14.40 -0.36
C SER A 133 13.36 -13.62 -0.13
N MET A 134 12.32 -14.28 0.34
CA MET A 134 11.10 -13.61 0.81
C MET A 134 11.37 -12.62 1.96
N ALA A 135 12.31 -12.94 2.84
CA ALA A 135 12.68 -12.06 3.96
C ALA A 135 13.30 -10.75 3.46
N THR A 136 14.16 -10.77 2.44
CA THR A 136 14.74 -9.57 1.85
C THR A 136 13.68 -8.68 1.18
N VAL A 137 12.64 -9.27 0.57
CA VAL A 137 11.49 -8.51 0.05
C VAL A 137 10.70 -7.87 1.18
N ILE A 138 10.40 -8.61 2.25
CA ILE A 138 9.66 -8.09 3.42
C ILE A 138 10.40 -6.90 4.03
N ILE A 139 11.72 -7.01 4.24
CA ILE A 139 12.54 -5.92 4.79
C ILE A 139 12.56 -4.72 3.82
N ALA A 140 12.73 -4.98 2.52
CA ALA A 140 12.74 -3.93 1.51
C ALA A 140 11.41 -3.16 1.49
N HIS A 141 10.28 -3.87 1.50
CA HIS A 141 8.96 -3.25 1.55
C HIS A 141 8.72 -2.48 2.85
N ALA A 142 9.19 -3.01 3.98
CA ALA A 142 9.09 -2.31 5.25
C ALA A 142 9.74 -0.93 5.22
N THR A 143 10.83 -0.72 4.46
CA THR A 143 11.55 0.57 4.42
C THR A 143 10.68 1.73 3.98
N PHE A 144 9.86 1.58 2.95
CA PHE A 144 8.95 2.64 2.50
C PHE A 144 7.58 2.60 3.20
N CYS A 145 7.13 1.44 3.64
CA CYS A 145 5.92 1.31 4.45
C CYS A 145 6.03 2.03 5.80
N VAL A 146 7.23 1.99 6.44
CA VAL A 146 7.51 2.73 7.68
C VAL A 146 7.23 4.23 7.52
N VAL A 147 7.60 4.81 6.38
CA VAL A 147 7.37 6.24 6.10
C VAL A 147 5.88 6.57 6.08
N THR A 148 5.08 5.71 5.46
CA THR A 148 3.63 5.89 5.35
C THR A 148 2.96 5.84 6.73
N VAL A 149 3.30 4.85 7.54
CA VAL A 149 2.79 4.75 8.92
C VAL A 149 3.26 5.94 9.76
N TYR A 150 4.56 6.26 9.71
CA TYR A 150 5.15 7.41 10.40
C TYR A 150 4.39 8.71 10.11
N ASN A 151 4.15 9.02 8.84
CA ASN A 151 3.46 10.25 8.44
C ASN A 151 2.00 10.30 8.96
N ASN A 152 1.26 9.18 8.89
CA ASN A 152 -0.11 9.11 9.40
C ASN A 152 -0.16 9.31 10.93
N VAL A 153 0.70 8.61 11.65
CA VAL A 153 0.77 8.70 13.12
C VAL A 153 1.27 10.09 13.55
N LEU A 154 2.29 10.64 12.90
CA LEU A 154 2.82 11.97 13.20
C LEU A 154 1.76 13.05 12.97
N ALA A 155 1.02 12.98 11.86
CA ALA A 155 -0.08 13.90 11.58
C ALA A 155 -1.18 13.82 12.63
N ARG A 156 -1.46 12.65 13.18
CA ARG A 156 -2.42 12.48 14.28
C ARG A 156 -1.89 13.03 15.59
N LEU A 157 -0.66 12.68 15.97
CA LEU A 157 0.00 13.18 17.19
C LEU A 157 0.12 14.71 17.23
N SER A 158 0.31 15.35 16.07
CA SER A 158 0.39 16.81 15.98
C SER A 158 -0.93 17.51 16.26
N ARG A 159 -2.07 16.82 16.10
CA ARG A 159 -3.43 17.31 16.39
C ARG A 159 -3.90 16.95 17.80
N THR A 160 -3.18 16.09 18.50
CA THR A 160 -3.55 15.57 19.82
C THR A 160 -2.91 16.44 20.89
N ASN A 161 -3.68 16.81 21.91
CA ASN A 161 -3.17 17.64 23.01
C ASN A 161 -2.28 16.80 23.92
N ARG A 162 -1.03 17.22 24.11
CA ARG A 162 -0.06 16.60 24.98
C ARG A 162 -0.46 16.65 26.46
N ASN A 163 -1.30 17.60 26.86
CA ASN A 163 -1.73 17.74 28.24
C ASN A 163 -2.40 16.48 28.82
N LEU A 164 -2.96 15.61 27.98
CA LEU A 164 -3.53 14.33 28.43
C LEU A 164 -2.46 13.33 28.88
N GLU A 165 -1.31 13.32 28.19
CA GLU A 165 -0.17 12.50 28.59
C GLU A 165 0.48 13.04 29.87
N ASP A 166 0.61 14.37 29.98
CA ASP A 166 1.15 15.05 31.16
C ASP A 166 0.22 14.83 32.37
N ALA A 167 -1.10 14.97 32.23
CA ALA A 167 -2.07 14.68 33.29
C ALA A 167 -2.05 13.22 33.75
N SER A 168 -1.85 12.27 32.83
CA SER A 168 -1.66 10.85 33.17
C SER A 168 -0.40 10.64 34.03
N ALA A 169 0.70 11.34 33.69
CA ALA A 169 1.93 11.28 34.48
C ALA A 169 1.77 11.91 35.86
N ASP A 170 1.02 13.01 35.99
CA ASP A 170 0.70 13.66 37.27
C ASP A 170 -0.13 12.75 38.20
N LEU A 171 -0.94 11.87 37.63
CA LEU A 171 -1.67 10.84 38.34
C LEU A 171 -0.81 9.61 38.70
N GLY A 172 0.51 9.65 38.43
CA GLY A 172 1.45 8.58 38.76
C GLY A 172 1.52 7.44 37.75
N ALA A 173 0.93 7.59 36.57
CA ALA A 173 1.03 6.57 35.53
C ALA A 173 2.42 6.51 34.92
N GLY A 174 2.99 5.31 34.81
CA GLY A 174 4.23 5.08 34.10
C GLY A 174 4.07 5.22 32.58
N ILE A 175 5.20 5.35 31.85
CA ILE A 175 5.25 5.55 30.39
C ILE A 175 4.43 4.50 29.63
N PHE A 176 4.53 3.23 30.00
CA PHE A 176 3.78 2.15 29.34
C PHE A 176 2.28 2.23 29.58
N THR A 177 1.86 2.61 30.79
CA THR A 177 0.46 2.82 31.15
C THR A 177 -0.13 3.99 30.39
N THR A 178 0.57 5.12 30.33
CA THR A 178 0.18 6.30 29.54
C THR A 178 0.09 5.97 28.06
N PHE A 179 1.09 5.24 27.52
CA PHE A 179 1.05 4.82 26.12
C PHE A 179 -0.19 3.97 25.84
N ARG A 180 -0.45 2.93 26.63
CA ARG A 180 -1.54 1.98 26.40
C ARG A 180 -2.93 2.59 26.58
N LEU A 181 -3.11 3.42 27.60
CA LEU A 181 -4.43 3.91 28.01
C LEU A 181 -4.77 5.30 27.45
N VAL A 182 -3.77 6.09 27.10
CA VAL A 182 -3.95 7.47 26.62
C VAL A 182 -3.49 7.61 25.17
N THR A 183 -2.22 7.36 24.86
CA THR A 183 -1.64 7.63 23.54
C THR A 183 -2.17 6.67 22.47
N LEU A 184 -2.18 5.37 22.74
CA LEU A 184 -2.58 4.35 21.76
C LEU A 184 -4.04 4.49 21.31
N PRO A 185 -5.04 4.74 22.18
CA PRO A 185 -6.41 5.00 21.74
C PRO A 185 -6.54 6.26 20.89
N GLN A 186 -5.75 7.32 21.19
CA GLN A 186 -5.80 8.57 20.43
C GLN A 186 -5.23 8.44 19.01
N ILE A 187 -4.24 7.57 18.79
CA ILE A 187 -3.65 7.32 17.48
C ILE A 187 -4.26 6.11 16.74
N GLY A 188 -5.22 5.41 17.34
CA GLY A 188 -5.75 4.15 16.85
C GLY A 188 -6.24 4.21 15.40
N SER A 189 -7.01 5.25 15.05
CA SER A 189 -7.48 5.45 13.68
C SER A 189 -6.34 5.72 12.69
N ALA A 190 -5.31 6.46 13.10
CA ALA A 190 -4.13 6.70 12.27
C ALA A 190 -3.29 5.41 12.08
N LEU A 191 -3.26 4.53 13.09
CA LEU A 191 -2.62 3.21 12.95
C LEU A 191 -3.36 2.33 11.94
N VAL A 192 -4.68 2.27 12.01
CA VAL A 192 -5.47 1.50 11.06
C VAL A 192 -5.32 2.06 9.65
N ALA A 193 -5.46 3.37 9.46
CA ALA A 193 -5.30 4.02 8.17
C ALA A 193 -3.87 3.83 7.61
N GLY A 194 -2.84 4.08 8.43
CA GLY A 194 -1.44 3.91 8.05
C GLY A 194 -1.10 2.46 7.71
N GLY A 195 -1.62 1.50 8.48
CA GLY A 195 -1.43 0.06 8.23
C GLY A 195 -2.10 -0.41 6.94
N LEU A 196 -3.33 0.04 6.66
CA LEU A 196 -4.03 -0.29 5.41
C LEU A 196 -3.33 0.32 4.19
N LEU A 197 -2.82 1.55 4.30
CA LEU A 197 -2.03 2.18 3.23
C LEU A 197 -0.69 1.47 3.03
N ALA A 198 0.00 1.09 4.11
CA ALA A 198 1.24 0.32 4.04
C ALA A 198 1.02 -1.06 3.39
N PHE A 199 -0.08 -1.73 3.72
CA PHE A 199 -0.49 -2.98 3.08
C PHE A 199 -0.71 -2.79 1.58
N ALA A 200 -1.49 -1.78 1.18
CA ALA A 200 -1.76 -1.51 -0.23
C ALA A 200 -0.48 -1.21 -1.02
N LEU A 201 0.41 -0.36 -0.47
CA LEU A 201 1.69 -0.03 -1.09
C LEU A 201 2.60 -1.27 -1.25
N SER A 202 2.66 -2.13 -0.24
CA SER A 202 3.46 -3.36 -0.31
C SER A 202 2.87 -4.40 -1.26
N PHE A 203 1.54 -4.49 -1.32
CA PHE A 203 0.84 -5.47 -2.15
C PHE A 203 1.01 -5.19 -3.66
N ASP A 204 1.06 -3.93 -4.06
CA ASP A 204 1.14 -3.48 -5.46
C ASP A 204 2.59 -3.23 -5.94
N GLU A 205 3.59 -3.45 -5.08
CA GLU A 205 4.98 -3.12 -5.39
C GLU A 205 5.62 -4.13 -6.35
N ILE A 206 6.09 -3.65 -7.49
CA ILE A 206 6.74 -4.44 -8.53
C ILE A 206 8.25 -4.20 -8.56
N ILE A 207 8.66 -2.92 -8.55
CA ILE A 207 10.02 -2.52 -8.88
C ILE A 207 11.00 -2.97 -7.81
N VAL A 208 10.76 -2.60 -6.56
CA VAL A 208 11.61 -3.00 -5.44
C VAL A 208 11.62 -4.52 -5.29
N THR A 209 10.44 -5.16 -5.47
CA THR A 209 10.33 -6.63 -5.45
C THR A 209 11.23 -7.27 -6.49
N THR A 210 11.24 -6.78 -7.73
CA THR A 210 12.07 -7.33 -8.83
C THR A 210 13.56 -7.39 -8.47
N PHE A 211 14.05 -6.40 -7.74
CA PHE A 211 15.47 -6.34 -7.34
C PHE A 211 15.78 -7.10 -6.05
N THR A 212 14.80 -7.33 -5.19
CA THR A 212 15.02 -7.89 -3.84
C THR A 212 14.46 -9.29 -3.66
N ALA A 213 13.70 -9.81 -4.63
CA ALA A 213 13.17 -11.16 -4.61
C ALA A 213 14.27 -12.20 -4.89
N GLY A 214 14.26 -13.25 -4.12
CA GLY A 214 15.09 -14.44 -4.35
C GLY A 214 14.45 -15.39 -5.37
N SER A 215 15.22 -16.42 -5.75
CA SER A 215 14.71 -17.47 -6.63
C SER A 215 13.46 -18.13 -6.04
N GLY A 216 12.41 -18.24 -6.85
CA GLY A 216 11.14 -18.83 -6.46
C GLY A 216 10.18 -17.91 -5.69
N VAL A 217 10.56 -16.65 -5.42
CA VAL A 217 9.66 -15.64 -4.83
C VAL A 217 8.98 -14.86 -5.95
N GLU A 218 7.72 -15.16 -6.22
CA GLU A 218 6.91 -14.45 -7.20
C GLU A 218 5.68 -13.85 -6.51
N THR A 219 5.56 -12.52 -6.60
CA THR A 219 4.37 -11.78 -6.12
C THR A 219 3.34 -11.67 -7.22
N LEU A 220 2.09 -11.34 -6.86
CA LEU A 220 1.01 -11.20 -7.82
C LEU A 220 1.29 -10.15 -8.92
N PRO A 221 1.82 -8.95 -8.61
CA PRO A 221 2.19 -7.99 -9.64
C PRO A 221 3.28 -8.52 -10.58
N ILE A 222 4.28 -9.23 -10.07
CA ILE A 222 5.32 -9.87 -10.90
C ILE A 222 4.74 -11.00 -11.76
N TRP A 223 3.82 -11.80 -11.20
CA TRP A 223 3.12 -12.83 -11.95
C TRP A 223 2.31 -12.21 -13.12
N ILE A 224 1.61 -11.11 -12.88
CA ILE A 224 0.90 -10.33 -13.91
C ILE A 224 1.89 -9.90 -15.00
N LEU A 225 2.99 -9.24 -14.63
CA LEU A 225 4.02 -8.75 -15.55
C LEU A 225 4.59 -9.89 -16.42
N ASN A 226 4.89 -11.04 -15.81
CA ASN A 226 5.44 -12.20 -16.49
C ASN A 226 4.44 -12.90 -17.44
N ASN A 227 3.15 -12.71 -17.25
CA ASN A 227 2.12 -13.41 -18.03
C ASN A 227 1.37 -12.49 -19.02
N MET A 228 1.42 -11.15 -18.86
CA MET A 228 0.64 -10.21 -19.67
C MET A 228 0.99 -10.25 -21.17
N PHE A 229 2.24 -10.59 -21.49
CA PHE A 229 2.72 -10.68 -22.89
C PHE A 229 2.74 -12.11 -23.40
N ARG A 230 2.33 -13.12 -22.61
CA ARG A 230 2.31 -14.51 -23.07
C ARG A 230 1.08 -14.78 -23.92
N PRO A 231 1.23 -15.41 -25.11
CA PRO A 231 0.09 -15.76 -25.97
C PRO A 231 -0.97 -16.57 -25.21
N GLY A 232 -2.24 -16.17 -25.35
CA GLY A 232 -3.38 -16.86 -24.72
C GLY A 232 -3.54 -16.66 -23.20
N LYS A 233 -2.68 -15.90 -22.54
CA LYS A 233 -2.78 -15.58 -21.10
C LYS A 233 -3.51 -14.28 -20.80
N ALA A 234 -3.64 -13.41 -21.79
CA ALA A 234 -4.24 -12.09 -21.63
C ALA A 234 -5.62 -12.09 -20.95
N PRO A 235 -6.58 -12.98 -21.28
CA PRO A 235 -7.85 -13.00 -20.59
C PRO A 235 -7.74 -13.37 -19.11
N VAL A 236 -6.84 -14.31 -18.75
CA VAL A 236 -6.59 -14.68 -17.36
C VAL A 236 -5.94 -13.52 -16.60
N VAL A 237 -5.01 -12.80 -17.24
CA VAL A 237 -4.40 -11.59 -16.65
C VAL A 237 -5.45 -10.51 -16.38
N ASN A 238 -6.41 -10.32 -17.29
CA ASN A 238 -7.53 -9.38 -17.06
C ASN A 238 -8.39 -9.79 -15.85
N VAL A 239 -8.68 -11.10 -15.69
CA VAL A 239 -9.37 -11.60 -14.48
C VAL A 239 -8.59 -11.26 -13.22
N VAL A 240 -7.28 -11.48 -13.24
CA VAL A 240 -6.40 -11.19 -12.09
C VAL A 240 -6.37 -9.70 -11.78
N ALA A 241 -6.24 -8.86 -12.80
CA ALA A 241 -6.27 -7.40 -12.64
C ALA A 241 -7.61 -6.92 -12.02
N VAL A 242 -8.75 -7.43 -12.52
CA VAL A 242 -10.06 -7.12 -11.92
C VAL A 242 -10.14 -7.58 -10.48
N THR A 243 -9.69 -8.80 -10.19
CA THR A 243 -9.68 -9.35 -8.82
C THR A 243 -8.82 -8.49 -7.89
N THR A 244 -7.64 -8.07 -8.36
CA THR A 244 -6.75 -7.18 -7.59
C THR A 244 -7.42 -5.84 -7.27
N VAL A 245 -8.08 -5.21 -8.26
CA VAL A 245 -8.83 -3.97 -8.05
C VAL A 245 -9.94 -4.16 -7.02
N LEU A 246 -10.72 -5.25 -7.13
CA LEU A 246 -11.81 -5.54 -6.19
C LEU A 246 -11.29 -5.77 -4.76
N ILE A 247 -10.19 -6.49 -4.60
CA ILE A 247 -9.55 -6.71 -3.29
C ILE A 247 -9.04 -5.38 -2.71
N SER A 248 -8.49 -4.50 -3.54
CA SER A 248 -7.95 -3.21 -3.10
C SER A 248 -9.02 -2.21 -2.66
N ILE A 249 -10.24 -2.31 -3.19
CA ILE A 249 -11.37 -1.44 -2.80
C ILE A 249 -11.73 -1.63 -1.32
N VAL A 250 -11.66 -2.86 -0.80
CA VAL A 250 -12.07 -3.18 0.57
C VAL A 250 -11.24 -2.43 1.62
N PRO A 251 -9.89 -2.53 1.64
CA PRO A 251 -9.07 -1.76 2.57
C PRO A 251 -9.25 -0.24 2.44
N LEU A 252 -9.34 0.25 1.20
CA LEU A 252 -9.52 1.69 0.93
C LEU A 252 -10.86 2.21 1.49
N TYR A 253 -11.95 1.46 1.32
CA TYR A 253 -13.26 1.83 1.86
C TYR A 253 -13.22 1.91 3.39
N PHE A 254 -12.63 0.92 4.06
CA PHE A 254 -12.50 0.93 5.51
C PHE A 254 -11.58 2.05 6.01
N ALA A 255 -10.46 2.31 5.33
CA ALA A 255 -9.56 3.41 5.66
C ALA A 255 -10.27 4.77 5.57
N GLN A 256 -11.04 5.01 4.51
CA GLN A 256 -11.82 6.24 4.35
C GLN A 256 -12.92 6.39 5.40
N LYS A 257 -13.62 5.31 5.72
CA LYS A 257 -14.69 5.34 6.73
C LYS A 257 -14.15 5.71 8.10
N LEU A 258 -13.05 5.08 8.51
CA LEU A 258 -12.40 5.36 9.80
C LEU A 258 -11.85 6.80 9.88
N SER A 259 -11.26 7.28 8.79
CA SER A 259 -10.75 8.66 8.73
C SER A 259 -11.85 9.73 8.76
N ARG A 260 -13.07 9.42 8.34
CA ARG A 260 -14.23 10.34 8.37
C ARG A 260 -14.86 10.46 9.75
N ASP A 261 -14.92 9.39 10.52
CA ASP A 261 -15.52 9.38 11.85
C ASP A 261 -14.69 10.21 12.85
N ASP A 262 -13.39 10.39 12.61
CA ASP A 262 -12.49 11.23 13.40
C ASP A 262 -12.59 12.74 13.09
N SER A 263 -13.29 13.13 12.03
CA SER A 263 -13.44 14.53 11.61
C SER A 263 -14.75 15.18 12.15
N LYS A 264 -15.58 14.41 12.85
CA LYS A 264 -16.76 14.89 13.57
C LYS A 264 -16.47 15.04 15.06
#